data_a7dd6707dda61d0af3af097e4aa6dcca
#
_entry.id   a7dd6707dda61d0af3af097e4aa6dcca
#
_cell.length_a   1.000
_cell.length_b   1.000
_cell.length_c   1.000
_cell.angle_alpha   90.00
_cell.angle_beta   90.00
_cell.angle_gamma   90.00
#
_symmetry.space_group_name_H-M   'P 1'
#
loop_
_entity.id
_entity.type
_entity.pdbx_description
1 polymer ?
#
loop_
_entity_poly.entity_id
_entity_poly.type
_entity_poly.pdbx_seq_one_letter_code
_entity_poly.pdbx_strand_id
1 'polypeptide(L)'
;MRPADGNKGYALLDSGYGRKLERFGEVVLSRPCAQAIWKPSLPERAWIDADAVFDREEGNHWEGRSRLPEHWIIEETGIRFHLAVTDFGHLGIFPEQRAQWRWIRETVSAAHATRGAPCTVLNLFAYSGGSTMAAAMAGASVCHLDASRGMVQWASENAALNDVSTVRWIVDDAHKFLVREAKRGRRYDGIILDPPTFGRGEGGEMYKIERDLPETLALCKALLSDAPLFMLFSAHTPGLSPQVGGNLLAQAMDGQRGEIETGEMLLTGGADVLPLPSGTFARWSQLTK
;
A
#
# COMPACT_ATOMS: atom_id res chain seq x y z
N MET A 1 4.37 14.76 -24.04
CA MET A 1 5.54 14.01 -24.54
C MET A 1 5.41 12.59 -24.03
N ARG A 2 4.95 11.64 -24.84
CA ARG A 2 4.89 10.22 -24.46
C ARG A 2 6.31 9.68 -24.55
N PRO A 3 6.90 9.14 -23.44
CA PRO A 3 8.26 8.62 -23.53
C PRO A 3 8.32 7.40 -24.45
N ALA A 4 9.39 7.33 -25.24
CA ALA A 4 9.67 6.25 -26.20
C ALA A 4 10.06 4.90 -25.53
N ASP A 5 10.02 4.82 -24.23
CA ASP A 5 10.72 3.78 -23.45
C ASP A 5 9.81 2.61 -23.05
N GLY A 6 8.78 2.27 -23.73
CA GLY A 6 8.05 0.99 -23.45
C GLY A 6 7.77 0.67 -21.96
N ASN A 7 7.97 1.62 -21.04
CA ASN A 7 7.78 1.44 -19.61
C ASN A 7 6.28 1.37 -19.30
N LYS A 8 5.79 0.16 -19.08
CA LYS A 8 4.40 -0.15 -18.81
C LYS A 8 3.98 0.07 -17.35
N GLY A 9 4.89 0.58 -16.50
CA GLY A 9 4.66 0.81 -15.07
C GLY A 9 4.20 2.22 -14.74
N TYR A 10 4.38 2.58 -13.47
CA TYR A 10 4.11 3.91 -12.92
C TYR A 10 5.31 4.85 -13.07
N ALA A 11 5.05 6.14 -13.30
CA ALA A 11 6.02 7.20 -13.15
C ALA A 11 5.36 8.50 -12.66
N LEU A 12 5.97 9.17 -11.68
CA LEU A 12 5.72 10.57 -11.41
C LEU A 12 6.38 11.38 -12.52
N LEU A 13 5.61 12.19 -13.24
CA LEU A 13 6.13 13.02 -14.33
C LEU A 13 6.53 14.41 -13.83
N ASP A 14 5.74 14.99 -12.93
CA ASP A 14 5.98 16.27 -12.29
C ASP A 14 5.08 16.44 -11.05
N SER A 15 5.36 17.44 -10.23
CA SER A 15 4.50 17.85 -9.13
C SER A 15 4.69 19.33 -8.80
N GLY A 16 3.65 19.98 -8.30
CA GLY A 16 3.67 21.37 -7.89
C GLY A 16 2.29 22.01 -7.87
N TYR A 17 2.19 23.17 -7.24
CA TYR A 17 0.95 23.95 -7.09
C TYR A 17 -0.24 23.13 -6.58
N GLY A 18 0.01 22.22 -5.60
CA GLY A 18 -1.01 21.37 -5.00
C GLY A 18 -1.44 20.18 -5.85
N ARG A 19 -0.71 19.84 -6.91
CA ARG A 19 -1.05 18.77 -7.85
C ARG A 19 0.14 17.87 -8.16
N LYS A 20 -0.15 16.69 -8.70
CA LYS A 20 0.84 15.76 -9.26
C LYS A 20 0.39 15.29 -10.64
N LEU A 21 1.33 15.21 -11.56
CA LEU A 21 1.17 14.65 -12.89
C LEU A 21 1.81 13.28 -12.92
N GLU A 22 1.02 12.27 -13.19
CA GLU A 22 1.40 10.86 -13.06
C GLU A 22 1.09 10.08 -14.32
N ARG A 23 1.92 9.09 -14.63
CA ARG A 23 1.70 8.15 -15.72
C ARG A 23 1.49 6.74 -15.16
N PHE A 24 0.45 6.07 -15.65
CA PHE A 24 0.11 4.70 -15.33
C PHE A 24 0.03 3.88 -16.64
N GLY A 25 1.14 3.28 -17.04
CA GLY A 25 1.27 2.69 -18.38
C GLY A 25 1.25 3.78 -19.45
N GLU A 26 0.21 3.81 -20.28
CA GLU A 26 0.01 4.83 -21.30
C GLU A 26 -0.87 6.01 -20.85
N VAL A 27 -1.56 5.86 -19.71
CA VAL A 27 -2.52 6.86 -19.19
C VAL A 27 -1.79 7.90 -18.34
N VAL A 28 -1.98 9.17 -18.66
CA VAL A 28 -1.44 10.33 -17.92
C VAL A 28 -2.56 11.04 -17.18
N LEU A 29 -2.40 11.22 -15.87
CA LEU A 29 -3.40 11.79 -14.99
C LEU A 29 -2.84 12.97 -14.18
N SER A 30 -3.65 14.02 -14.01
CA SER A 30 -3.41 15.09 -13.05
C SER A 30 -4.33 14.93 -11.85
N ARG A 31 -3.75 14.81 -10.63
CA ARG A 31 -4.53 14.62 -9.40
C ARG A 31 -4.07 15.58 -8.29
N PRO A 32 -4.94 15.94 -7.31
CA PRO A 32 -4.56 16.78 -6.18
C PRO A 32 -3.46 16.15 -5.33
N CYS A 33 -2.54 16.97 -4.84
CA CYS A 33 -1.52 16.59 -3.87
C CYS A 33 -1.11 17.81 -3.03
N ALA A 34 -1.71 17.97 -1.86
CA ALA A 34 -1.54 19.14 -1.03
C ALA A 34 -0.08 19.40 -0.58
N GLN A 35 0.76 18.35 -0.51
CA GLN A 35 2.18 18.49 -0.15
C GLN A 35 3.04 19.13 -1.24
N ALA A 36 2.60 19.08 -2.51
CA ALA A 36 3.34 19.63 -3.66
C ALA A 36 3.19 21.15 -3.75
N ILE A 37 3.72 21.89 -2.78
CA ILE A 37 3.56 23.36 -2.67
C ILE A 37 4.55 24.16 -3.52
N TRP A 38 5.53 23.51 -4.15
CA TRP A 38 6.53 24.12 -5.03
C TRP A 38 5.99 24.36 -6.44
N LYS A 39 6.78 25.06 -7.25
CA LYS A 39 6.47 25.32 -8.64
C LYS A 39 6.75 24.05 -9.48
N PRO A 40 5.85 23.65 -10.38
CA PRO A 40 6.10 22.59 -11.35
C PRO A 40 7.32 22.88 -12.23
N SER A 41 8.02 21.81 -12.63
CA SER A 41 9.17 21.87 -13.52
C SER A 41 8.79 21.80 -15.00
N LEU A 42 7.73 21.06 -15.31
CA LEU A 42 7.23 20.93 -16.69
C LEU A 42 6.41 22.16 -17.10
N PRO A 43 6.40 22.50 -18.40
CA PRO A 43 5.55 23.57 -18.91
C PRO A 43 4.07 23.21 -18.76
N GLU A 44 3.23 24.24 -18.63
CA GLU A 44 1.76 24.13 -18.48
C GLU A 44 1.12 23.21 -19.53
N ARG A 45 1.64 23.22 -20.75
CA ARG A 45 1.17 22.35 -21.83
C ARG A 45 1.20 20.86 -21.47
N ALA A 46 2.22 20.41 -20.73
CA ALA A 46 2.31 19.01 -20.31
C ALA A 46 1.18 18.60 -19.35
N TRP A 47 0.70 19.55 -18.56
CA TRP A 47 -0.41 19.36 -17.62
C TRP A 47 -1.78 19.41 -18.32
N ILE A 48 -1.93 20.29 -19.32
CA ILE A 48 -3.14 20.38 -20.17
C ILE A 48 -3.33 19.12 -21.02
N ASP A 49 -2.23 18.53 -21.48
CA ASP A 49 -2.24 17.32 -22.32
C ASP A 49 -2.49 16.03 -21.51
N ALA A 50 -2.79 16.10 -20.22
CA ALA A 50 -3.19 14.94 -19.42
C ALA A 50 -4.48 14.31 -19.96
N ASP A 51 -4.56 12.96 -19.94
CA ASP A 51 -5.73 12.24 -20.43
C ASP A 51 -6.97 12.51 -19.57
N ALA A 52 -6.79 12.69 -18.24
CA ALA A 52 -7.85 13.14 -17.36
C ALA A 52 -7.29 13.88 -16.12
N VAL A 53 -8.16 14.71 -15.54
CA VAL A 53 -7.89 15.52 -14.36
C VAL A 53 -8.90 15.15 -13.28
N PHE A 54 -8.41 14.83 -12.08
CA PHE A 54 -9.25 14.65 -10.90
C PHE A 54 -9.27 15.93 -10.08
N ASP A 55 -10.45 16.34 -9.63
CA ASP A 55 -10.64 17.48 -8.75
C ASP A 55 -11.50 17.12 -7.54
N ARG A 56 -11.31 17.86 -6.42
CA ARG A 56 -12.06 17.71 -5.17
C ARG A 56 -12.79 18.98 -4.75
N GLU A 57 -12.49 20.14 -5.36
CA GLU A 57 -12.99 21.44 -4.92
C GLU A 57 -14.49 21.58 -5.14
N GLU A 58 -15.03 20.99 -6.23
CA GLU A 58 -16.47 21.01 -6.54
C GLU A 58 -17.15 19.64 -6.31
N GLY A 59 -16.58 18.84 -5.40
CA GLY A 59 -16.92 17.43 -5.23
C GLY A 59 -16.02 16.53 -6.05
N ASN A 60 -15.94 15.25 -5.69
CA ASN A 60 -15.09 14.31 -6.39
C ASN A 60 -15.50 14.20 -7.87
N HIS A 61 -14.67 14.74 -8.76
CA HIS A 61 -14.97 14.86 -10.18
C HIS A 61 -13.76 14.49 -11.05
N TRP A 62 -14.02 13.77 -12.16
CA TRP A 62 -13.05 13.48 -13.20
C TRP A 62 -13.41 14.22 -14.47
N GLU A 63 -12.62 15.21 -14.85
CA GLU A 63 -12.64 15.76 -16.20
C GLU A 63 -11.88 14.80 -17.13
N GLY A 64 -12.47 14.50 -18.31
CA GLY A 64 -11.86 13.60 -19.28
C GLY A 64 -12.03 12.11 -19.02
N ARG A 65 -12.81 11.69 -18.02
CA ARG A 65 -13.05 10.27 -17.69
C ARG A 65 -13.46 9.42 -18.91
N SER A 66 -14.24 9.98 -19.82
CA SER A 66 -14.70 9.29 -21.03
C SER A 66 -13.58 8.96 -22.04
N ARG A 67 -12.39 9.55 -21.87
CA ARG A 67 -11.20 9.28 -22.69
C ARG A 67 -10.37 8.13 -22.14
N LEU A 68 -10.61 7.76 -20.89
CA LEU A 68 -9.87 6.69 -20.20
C LEU A 68 -10.46 5.32 -20.57
N PRO A 69 -9.63 4.27 -20.64
CA PRO A 69 -10.15 2.92 -20.69
C PRO A 69 -10.93 2.61 -19.41
N GLU A 70 -11.94 1.78 -19.50
CA GLU A 70 -12.69 1.31 -18.32
C GLU A 70 -11.77 0.58 -17.35
N HIS A 71 -10.87 -0.24 -17.91
CA HIS A 71 -9.83 -0.98 -17.19
C HIS A 71 -8.55 -1.04 -18.01
N TRP A 72 -7.40 -1.03 -17.35
CA TRP A 72 -6.10 -1.29 -17.97
C TRP A 72 -5.14 -1.96 -17.02
N ILE A 73 -4.05 -2.48 -17.54
CA ILE A 73 -3.06 -3.21 -16.74
C ILE A 73 -1.74 -2.45 -16.77
N ILE A 74 -1.12 -2.33 -15.62
CA ILE A 74 0.28 -1.92 -15.50
C ILE A 74 1.09 -2.99 -14.78
N GLU A 75 2.40 -2.96 -14.95
CA GLU A 75 3.33 -3.75 -14.16
C GLU A 75 4.23 -2.84 -13.34
N GLU A 76 4.23 -3.04 -12.03
CA GLU A 76 5.11 -2.30 -11.12
C GLU A 76 5.84 -3.27 -10.18
N THR A 77 7.18 -3.19 -10.17
CA THR A 77 8.04 -4.12 -9.39
C THR A 77 7.78 -5.61 -9.67
N GLY A 78 7.41 -5.95 -10.91
CA GLY A 78 7.09 -7.34 -11.31
C GLY A 78 5.73 -7.83 -10.82
N ILE A 79 4.85 -6.94 -10.35
CA ILE A 79 3.45 -7.21 -10.00
C ILE A 79 2.56 -6.55 -11.05
N ARG A 80 1.67 -7.32 -11.67
CA ARG A 80 0.65 -6.81 -12.59
C ARG A 80 -0.57 -6.36 -11.80
N PHE A 81 -1.02 -5.14 -12.08
CA PHE A 81 -2.18 -4.53 -11.44
C PHE A 81 -3.25 -4.22 -12.48
N HIS A 82 -4.46 -4.64 -12.20
CA HIS A 82 -5.66 -4.20 -12.88
C HIS A 82 -6.07 -2.85 -12.32
N LEU A 83 -6.14 -1.84 -13.15
CA LEU A 83 -6.46 -0.46 -12.77
C LEU A 83 -7.82 -0.04 -13.32
N ALA A 84 -8.51 0.80 -12.56
CA ALA A 84 -9.72 1.50 -12.95
C ALA A 84 -9.81 2.82 -12.17
N VAL A 85 -10.39 3.86 -12.78
CA VAL A 85 -10.67 5.10 -12.05
C VAL A 85 -11.87 4.93 -11.12
N THR A 86 -11.71 5.37 -9.87
CA THR A 86 -12.81 5.38 -8.89
C THR A 86 -13.32 6.81 -8.69
N ASP A 87 -14.53 6.95 -8.16
CA ASP A 87 -15.12 8.25 -7.86
C ASP A 87 -14.39 9.02 -6.74
N PHE A 88 -13.44 8.38 -6.07
CA PHE A 88 -12.60 8.99 -5.03
C PHE A 88 -11.20 9.37 -5.52
N GLY A 89 -10.91 9.21 -6.81
CA GLY A 89 -9.60 9.50 -7.40
C GLY A 89 -8.56 8.41 -7.19
N HIS A 90 -8.93 7.24 -6.64
CA HIS A 90 -8.05 6.08 -6.53
C HIS A 90 -8.09 5.25 -7.83
N LEU A 91 -7.04 4.46 -8.06
CA LEU A 91 -6.86 3.72 -9.31
C LEU A 91 -6.65 2.21 -9.11
N GLY A 92 -6.69 1.73 -7.86
CA GLY A 92 -6.37 0.34 -7.55
C GLY A 92 -4.90 0.09 -7.25
N ILE A 93 -4.07 1.12 -7.16
CA ILE A 93 -2.65 1.01 -6.79
C ILE A 93 -2.22 2.24 -5.98
N PHE A 94 -1.29 2.03 -5.06
CA PHE A 94 -0.54 3.03 -4.32
C PHE A 94 0.96 2.87 -4.64
N PRO A 95 1.48 3.55 -5.70
CA PRO A 95 2.85 3.33 -6.18
C PRO A 95 3.94 3.71 -5.17
N GLU A 96 3.65 4.55 -4.20
CA GLU A 96 4.54 4.89 -3.09
C GLU A 96 4.93 3.68 -2.23
N GLN A 97 4.10 2.62 -2.25
CA GLN A 97 4.35 1.37 -1.53
C GLN A 97 5.40 0.47 -2.21
N ARG A 98 5.87 0.78 -3.41
CA ARG A 98 6.75 -0.12 -4.19
C ARG A 98 8.08 -0.47 -3.50
N ALA A 99 8.63 0.44 -2.68
CA ALA A 99 9.81 0.15 -1.86
C ALA A 99 9.49 -0.92 -0.80
N GLN A 100 8.30 -0.84 -0.20
CA GLN A 100 7.83 -1.81 0.77
C GLN A 100 7.55 -3.17 0.10
N TRP A 101 6.97 -3.21 -1.12
CA TRP A 101 6.77 -4.46 -1.84
C TRP A 101 8.07 -5.19 -2.16
N ARG A 102 9.14 -4.45 -2.55
CA ARG A 102 10.47 -5.05 -2.76
C ARG A 102 11.01 -5.63 -1.47
N TRP A 103 10.97 -4.86 -0.39
CA TRP A 103 11.43 -5.27 0.93
C TRP A 103 10.67 -6.51 1.46
N ILE A 104 9.34 -6.54 1.34
CA ILE A 104 8.52 -7.70 1.71
C ILE A 104 8.98 -8.94 0.93
N ARG A 105 9.15 -8.78 -0.39
CA ARG A 105 9.58 -9.88 -1.26
C ARG A 105 10.95 -10.41 -0.87
N GLU A 106 11.92 -9.55 -0.66
CA GLU A 106 13.27 -9.91 -0.25
C GLU A 106 13.27 -10.63 1.11
N THR A 107 12.55 -10.09 2.09
CA THR A 107 12.45 -10.65 3.44
C THR A 107 11.79 -12.02 3.44
N VAL A 108 10.67 -12.18 2.72
CA VAL A 108 9.94 -13.46 2.63
C VAL A 108 10.76 -14.48 1.85
N SER A 109 11.39 -14.11 0.73
CA SER A 109 12.23 -15.03 -0.07
C SER A 109 13.43 -15.53 0.73
N ALA A 110 14.11 -14.66 1.46
CA ALA A 110 15.22 -15.03 2.34
C ALA A 110 14.80 -16.01 3.43
N ALA A 111 13.65 -15.74 4.07
CA ALA A 111 13.10 -16.62 5.09
C ALA A 111 12.65 -17.97 4.51
N HIS A 112 12.04 -18.00 3.34
CA HIS A 112 11.64 -19.23 2.65
C HIS A 112 12.86 -20.11 2.34
N ALA A 113 13.93 -19.51 1.80
CA ALA A 113 15.17 -20.21 1.51
C ALA A 113 15.82 -20.81 2.77
N THR A 114 15.73 -20.12 3.91
CA THR A 114 16.35 -20.57 5.16
C THR A 114 15.50 -21.60 5.90
N ARG A 115 14.18 -21.44 5.92
CA ARG A 115 13.25 -22.29 6.70
C ARG A 115 12.82 -23.56 5.95
N GLY A 116 12.91 -23.56 4.63
CA GLY A 116 12.44 -24.67 3.78
C GLY A 116 10.92 -24.89 3.82
N ALA A 117 10.17 -23.94 4.38
CA ALA A 117 8.71 -23.96 4.48
C ALA A 117 8.12 -22.57 4.21
N PRO A 118 6.89 -22.47 3.66
CA PRO A 118 6.22 -21.19 3.45
C PRO A 118 6.03 -20.42 4.76
N CYS A 119 6.35 -19.13 4.73
CA CYS A 119 6.01 -18.20 5.81
C CYS A 119 4.53 -17.87 5.78
N THR A 120 3.94 -17.59 6.93
CA THR A 120 2.56 -17.11 7.05
C THR A 120 2.54 -15.59 7.23
N VAL A 121 1.83 -14.88 6.36
CA VAL A 121 1.74 -13.41 6.39
C VAL A 121 0.29 -12.98 6.51
N LEU A 122 0.01 -12.07 7.45
CA LEU A 122 -1.26 -11.38 7.56
C LEU A 122 -1.13 -9.97 6.97
N ASN A 123 -2.02 -9.62 6.03
CA ASN A 123 -2.12 -8.27 5.48
C ASN A 123 -3.49 -7.68 5.82
N LEU A 124 -3.51 -6.63 6.64
CA LEU A 124 -4.69 -5.92 7.13
C LEU A 124 -4.85 -4.60 6.38
N PHE A 125 -6.10 -4.18 6.16
CA PHE A 125 -6.44 -3.02 5.34
C PHE A 125 -5.81 -3.14 3.95
N ALA A 126 -5.92 -4.34 3.38
CA ALA A 126 -5.03 -4.82 2.33
C ALA A 126 -5.39 -4.31 0.92
N TYR A 127 -6.51 -3.57 0.80
CA TYR A 127 -6.95 -2.88 -0.43
C TYR A 127 -6.94 -3.82 -1.65
N SER A 128 -6.37 -3.38 -2.79
CA SER A 128 -6.25 -4.15 -4.04
C SER A 128 -5.12 -5.19 -4.04
N GLY A 129 -4.39 -5.36 -2.93
CA GLY A 129 -3.51 -6.48 -2.68
C GLY A 129 -2.04 -6.32 -3.12
N GLY A 130 -1.51 -5.12 -3.31
CA GLY A 130 -0.10 -4.94 -3.69
C GLY A 130 0.88 -5.65 -2.75
N SER A 131 0.76 -5.42 -1.45
CA SER A 131 1.59 -6.09 -0.43
C SER A 131 1.28 -7.60 -0.31
N THR A 132 0.03 -8.00 -0.56
CA THR A 132 -0.37 -9.41 -0.64
C THR A 132 0.37 -10.12 -1.78
N MET A 133 0.38 -9.51 -2.98
CA MET A 133 1.11 -10.06 -4.14
C MET A 133 2.61 -10.13 -3.88
N ALA A 134 3.18 -9.08 -3.27
CA ALA A 134 4.59 -9.06 -2.94
C ALA A 134 5.00 -10.24 -2.03
N ALA A 135 4.20 -10.53 -1.00
CA ALA A 135 4.45 -11.66 -0.09
C ALA A 135 4.16 -13.02 -0.74
N ALA A 136 3.03 -13.17 -1.43
CA ALA A 136 2.62 -14.45 -2.01
C ALA A 136 3.54 -14.91 -3.15
N MET A 137 3.95 -14.00 -4.04
CA MET A 137 4.91 -14.29 -5.12
C MET A 137 6.31 -14.63 -4.59
N ALA A 138 6.63 -14.26 -3.35
CA ALA A 138 7.85 -14.65 -2.65
C ALA A 138 7.73 -16.02 -1.91
N GLY A 139 6.59 -16.69 -2.01
CA GLY A 139 6.36 -18.01 -1.43
C GLY A 139 5.63 -18.01 -0.09
N ALA A 140 5.08 -16.88 0.37
CA ALA A 140 4.28 -16.87 1.59
C ALA A 140 2.86 -17.41 1.38
N SER A 141 2.30 -18.02 2.45
CA SER A 141 0.86 -18.23 2.59
C SER A 141 0.25 -16.96 3.19
N VAL A 142 -0.56 -16.24 2.42
CA VAL A 142 -1.05 -14.91 2.84
C VAL A 142 -2.52 -14.97 3.27
N CYS A 143 -2.83 -14.32 4.39
CA CYS A 143 -4.19 -13.95 4.76
C CYS A 143 -4.40 -12.48 4.43
N HIS A 144 -5.23 -12.20 3.42
CA HIS A 144 -5.61 -10.87 2.97
C HIS A 144 -6.93 -10.47 3.61
N LEU A 145 -6.96 -9.35 4.31
CA LEU A 145 -8.14 -8.83 4.95
C LEU A 145 -8.39 -7.37 4.59
N ASP A 146 -9.60 -7.11 4.14
CA ASP A 146 -10.14 -5.75 3.97
C ASP A 146 -11.61 -5.74 4.37
N ALA A 147 -12.11 -4.61 4.87
CA ALA A 147 -13.52 -4.44 5.22
C ALA A 147 -14.40 -4.33 3.98
N SER A 148 -13.86 -3.90 2.85
CA SER A 148 -14.58 -3.73 1.59
C SER A 148 -14.58 -5.00 0.75
N ARG A 149 -15.76 -5.58 0.53
CA ARG A 149 -15.93 -6.73 -0.39
C ARG A 149 -15.43 -6.42 -1.80
N GLY A 150 -15.66 -5.21 -2.30
CA GLY A 150 -15.19 -4.80 -3.63
C GLY A 150 -13.66 -4.76 -3.72
N MET A 151 -12.97 -4.33 -2.66
CA MET A 151 -11.51 -4.32 -2.62
C MET A 151 -10.92 -5.73 -2.54
N VAL A 152 -11.52 -6.62 -1.75
CA VAL A 152 -11.12 -8.03 -1.68
C VAL A 152 -11.31 -8.72 -3.03
N GLN A 153 -12.42 -8.43 -3.74
CA GLN A 153 -12.66 -8.93 -5.09
C GLN A 153 -11.59 -8.43 -6.07
N TRP A 154 -11.30 -7.12 -6.06
CA TRP A 154 -10.25 -6.53 -6.89
C TRP A 154 -8.87 -7.15 -6.62
N ALA A 155 -8.54 -7.37 -5.34
CA ALA A 155 -7.30 -8.04 -4.96
C ALA A 155 -7.25 -9.50 -5.47
N SER A 156 -8.36 -10.22 -5.45
CA SER A 156 -8.47 -11.57 -6.02
C SER A 156 -8.28 -11.60 -7.54
N GLU A 157 -8.78 -10.57 -8.25
CA GLU A 157 -8.55 -10.40 -9.69
C GLU A 157 -7.07 -10.11 -9.99
N ASN A 158 -6.42 -9.26 -9.17
CA ASN A 158 -4.98 -9.05 -9.26
C ASN A 158 -4.19 -10.33 -8.97
N ALA A 159 -4.64 -11.17 -8.04
CA ALA A 159 -4.01 -12.46 -7.76
C ALA A 159 -4.08 -13.41 -8.96
N ALA A 160 -5.24 -13.49 -9.59
CA ALA A 160 -5.42 -14.28 -10.82
C ALA A 160 -4.54 -13.77 -11.96
N LEU A 161 -4.42 -12.44 -12.11
CA LEU A 161 -3.54 -11.81 -13.10
C LEU A 161 -2.05 -12.15 -12.91
N ASN A 162 -1.64 -12.45 -11.66
CA ASN A 162 -0.26 -12.79 -11.28
C ASN A 162 -0.05 -14.29 -11.02
N ASP A 163 -0.98 -15.16 -11.38
CA ASP A 163 -0.93 -16.60 -11.16
C ASP A 163 -0.77 -16.99 -9.67
N VAL A 164 -1.29 -16.17 -8.75
CA VAL A 164 -1.22 -16.37 -7.30
C VAL A 164 -2.49 -17.07 -6.80
N SER A 165 -2.34 -18.23 -6.17
CA SER A 165 -3.46 -19.03 -5.63
C SER A 165 -3.39 -19.28 -4.12
N THR A 166 -2.32 -18.86 -3.45
CA THR A 166 -2.03 -19.18 -2.04
C THR A 166 -2.54 -18.14 -1.05
N VAL A 167 -3.68 -17.49 -1.35
CA VAL A 167 -4.21 -16.40 -0.54
C VAL A 167 -5.55 -16.78 0.10
N ARG A 168 -5.67 -16.58 1.40
CA ARG A 168 -6.92 -16.63 2.15
C ARG A 168 -7.58 -15.26 2.14
N TRP A 169 -8.67 -15.12 1.41
CA TRP A 169 -9.44 -13.89 1.26
C TRP A 169 -10.46 -13.70 2.38
N ILE A 170 -10.43 -12.56 3.06
CA ILE A 170 -11.32 -12.25 4.19
C ILE A 170 -11.93 -10.86 4.00
N VAL A 171 -13.26 -10.79 4.04
CA VAL A 171 -14.02 -9.53 4.16
C VAL A 171 -14.46 -9.40 5.60
N ASP A 172 -13.86 -8.49 6.37
CA ASP A 172 -14.14 -8.33 7.79
C ASP A 172 -13.53 -7.03 8.36
N ASP A 173 -14.02 -6.62 9.53
CA ASP A 173 -13.39 -5.60 10.36
C ASP A 173 -12.08 -6.12 10.96
N ALA A 174 -11.02 -5.30 10.87
CA ALA A 174 -9.67 -5.70 11.28
C ALA A 174 -9.59 -6.04 12.78
N HIS A 175 -10.18 -5.21 13.64
CA HIS A 175 -10.15 -5.44 15.09
C HIS A 175 -10.90 -6.73 15.47
N LYS A 176 -12.10 -6.91 14.96
CA LYS A 176 -12.89 -8.14 15.20
C LYS A 176 -12.15 -9.39 14.72
N PHE A 177 -11.52 -9.29 13.54
CA PHE A 177 -10.74 -10.39 12.99
C PHE A 177 -9.54 -10.73 13.88
N LEU A 178 -8.74 -9.74 14.29
CA LEU A 178 -7.58 -9.94 15.16
C LEU A 178 -7.95 -10.62 16.48
N VAL A 179 -9.02 -10.15 17.14
CA VAL A 179 -9.54 -10.79 18.39
C VAL A 179 -9.94 -12.24 18.15
N ARG A 180 -10.58 -12.56 17.02
CA ARG A 180 -10.99 -13.94 16.71
C ARG A 180 -9.80 -14.84 16.39
N GLU A 181 -8.81 -14.36 15.63
CA GLU A 181 -7.60 -15.14 15.33
C GLU A 181 -6.77 -15.41 16.59
N ALA A 182 -6.70 -14.46 17.53
CA ALA A 182 -6.08 -14.67 18.83
C ALA A 182 -6.77 -15.78 19.64
N LYS A 183 -8.11 -15.76 19.71
CA LYS A 183 -8.89 -16.82 20.38
C LYS A 183 -8.72 -18.20 19.72
N ARG A 184 -8.44 -18.25 18.41
CA ARG A 184 -8.18 -19.48 17.65
C ARG A 184 -6.73 -19.97 17.78
N GLY A 185 -5.88 -19.24 18.47
CA GLY A 185 -4.45 -19.55 18.59
C GLY A 185 -3.68 -19.43 17.27
N ARG A 186 -4.18 -18.68 16.29
CA ARG A 186 -3.47 -18.45 15.02
C ARG A 186 -2.23 -17.60 15.25
N ARG A 187 -1.21 -17.86 14.44
CA ARG A 187 0.07 -17.12 14.47
C ARG A 187 0.52 -16.81 13.05
N TYR A 188 1.25 -15.69 12.90
CA TYR A 188 1.78 -15.20 11.65
C TYR A 188 3.26 -14.85 11.79
N ASP A 189 4.04 -15.16 10.78
CA ASP A 189 5.47 -14.83 10.75
C ASP A 189 5.69 -13.37 10.35
N GLY A 190 4.83 -12.83 9.49
CA GLY A 190 4.86 -11.42 9.10
C GLY A 190 3.47 -10.79 9.21
N ILE A 191 3.41 -9.52 9.62
CA ILE A 191 2.17 -8.74 9.65
C ILE A 191 2.39 -7.42 8.94
N ILE A 192 1.47 -7.09 8.02
CA ILE A 192 1.42 -5.84 7.25
C ILE A 192 0.12 -5.15 7.58
N LEU A 193 0.17 -3.84 7.82
CA LEU A 193 -1.03 -3.03 8.03
C LEU A 193 -0.87 -1.62 7.46
N ASP A 194 -1.89 -1.15 6.75
CA ASP A 194 -1.99 0.20 6.16
C ASP A 194 -3.35 0.82 6.50
N PRO A 195 -3.59 1.15 7.79
CA PRO A 195 -4.89 1.59 8.24
C PRO A 195 -5.24 2.96 7.68
N PRO A 196 -6.53 3.18 7.34
CA PRO A 196 -6.99 4.49 6.90
C PRO A 196 -6.99 5.49 8.06
N THR A 197 -6.88 6.79 7.76
CA THR A 197 -7.11 7.86 8.76
C THR A 197 -8.47 7.70 9.40
N PHE A 198 -9.47 7.41 8.56
CA PHE A 198 -10.86 7.13 8.92
C PHE A 198 -11.37 5.95 8.13
N GLY A 199 -11.97 4.97 8.79
CA GLY A 199 -12.61 3.82 8.16
C GLY A 199 -13.99 3.55 8.78
N ARG A 200 -14.92 3.06 7.95
CA ARG A 200 -16.21 2.54 8.42
C ARG A 200 -16.31 1.08 8.03
N GLY A 201 -16.45 0.20 9.02
CA GLY A 201 -16.75 -1.21 8.79
C GLY A 201 -18.20 -1.43 8.31
N GLU A 202 -18.49 -2.57 7.71
CA GLU A 202 -19.84 -2.94 7.25
C GLU A 202 -20.88 -2.94 8.39
N GLY A 203 -20.47 -3.21 9.64
CA GLY A 203 -21.30 -3.16 10.84
C GLY A 203 -21.46 -1.77 11.45
N GLY A 204 -20.96 -0.71 10.80
CA GLY A 204 -21.03 0.67 11.28
C GLY A 204 -19.92 1.07 12.26
N GLU A 205 -18.96 0.18 12.53
CA GLU A 205 -17.80 0.48 13.35
C GLU A 205 -16.96 1.60 12.71
N MET A 206 -16.50 2.52 13.55
CA MET A 206 -15.68 3.65 13.11
C MET A 206 -14.23 3.43 13.57
N TYR A 207 -13.34 3.12 12.62
CA TYR A 207 -11.90 3.17 12.85
C TYR A 207 -11.41 4.61 12.77
N LYS A 208 -10.62 5.02 13.76
CA LYS A 208 -9.93 6.30 13.79
C LYS A 208 -8.47 6.05 14.19
N ILE A 209 -7.53 6.37 13.30
CA ILE A 209 -6.14 5.94 13.43
C ILE A 209 -5.50 6.37 14.77
N GLU A 210 -5.73 7.61 15.21
CA GLU A 210 -5.13 8.15 16.43
C GLU A 210 -5.63 7.45 17.70
N ARG A 211 -6.83 6.89 17.66
CA ARG A 211 -7.45 6.17 18.78
C ARG A 211 -7.11 4.68 18.74
N ASP A 212 -7.23 4.08 17.57
CA ASP A 212 -7.36 2.62 17.43
C ASP A 212 -6.03 1.94 17.05
N LEU A 213 -5.08 2.70 16.47
CA LEU A 213 -3.81 2.11 16.02
C LEU A 213 -2.97 1.49 17.14
N PRO A 214 -2.83 2.08 18.34
CA PRO A 214 -2.05 1.45 19.42
C PRO A 214 -2.58 0.07 19.81
N GLU A 215 -3.91 -0.08 19.95
CA GLU A 215 -4.55 -1.36 20.25
C GLU A 215 -4.40 -2.35 19.08
N THR A 216 -4.58 -1.88 17.84
CA THR A 216 -4.38 -2.71 16.64
C THR A 216 -2.97 -3.29 16.59
N LEU A 217 -1.93 -2.48 16.85
CA LEU A 217 -0.53 -2.94 16.91
C LEU A 217 -0.30 -3.95 18.03
N ALA A 218 -0.89 -3.74 19.21
CA ALA A 218 -0.80 -4.69 20.32
C ALA A 218 -1.45 -6.05 19.98
N LEU A 219 -2.61 -6.04 19.34
CA LEU A 219 -3.27 -7.25 18.84
C LEU A 219 -2.43 -7.95 17.74
N CYS A 220 -1.82 -7.18 16.84
CA CYS A 220 -0.91 -7.72 15.83
C CYS A 220 0.30 -8.40 16.51
N LYS A 221 0.96 -7.75 17.49
CA LYS A 221 2.05 -8.37 18.24
C LYS A 221 1.64 -9.71 18.86
N ALA A 222 0.45 -9.78 19.48
CA ALA A 222 -0.06 -11.00 20.09
C ALA A 222 -0.29 -12.15 19.08
N LEU A 223 -0.38 -11.86 17.79
CA LEU A 223 -0.52 -12.83 16.71
C LEU A 223 0.80 -13.20 16.03
N LEU A 224 1.93 -12.60 16.40
CA LEU A 224 3.22 -13.02 15.86
C LEU A 224 3.56 -14.45 16.33
N SER A 225 4.23 -15.21 15.45
CA SER A 225 4.76 -16.52 15.75
C SER A 225 5.91 -16.43 16.76
N ASP A 226 6.37 -17.56 17.26
CA ASP A 226 7.52 -17.62 18.18
C ASP A 226 8.85 -17.22 17.49
N ALA A 227 8.89 -17.28 16.16
CA ALA A 227 10.02 -16.84 15.35
C ALA A 227 9.54 -15.87 14.24
N PRO A 228 9.07 -14.66 14.63
CA PRO A 228 8.50 -13.73 13.71
C PRO A 228 9.56 -13.14 12.77
N LEU A 229 9.16 -12.77 11.56
CA LEU A 229 10.03 -12.15 10.58
C LEU A 229 9.97 -10.64 10.64
N PHE A 230 8.73 -10.09 10.61
CA PHE A 230 8.54 -8.65 10.55
C PHE A 230 7.13 -8.20 10.98
N MET A 231 7.03 -6.92 11.30
CA MET A 231 5.81 -6.13 11.34
C MET A 231 6.03 -4.85 10.56
N LEU A 232 5.25 -4.62 9.50
CA LEU A 232 5.29 -3.44 8.65
C LEU A 232 4.00 -2.64 8.82
N PHE A 233 4.14 -1.39 9.23
CA PHE A 233 3.08 -0.40 9.33
C PHE A 233 3.34 0.73 8.33
N SER A 234 2.33 1.12 7.56
CA SER A 234 2.33 2.32 6.74
C SER A 234 1.10 3.18 7.01
N ALA A 235 1.17 4.46 6.70
CA ALA A 235 0.04 5.38 6.84
C ALA A 235 0.15 6.57 5.90
N HIS A 236 -1.01 7.06 5.47
CA HIS A 236 -1.17 8.26 4.63
C HIS A 236 -1.79 9.42 5.41
N THR A 237 -1.86 9.31 6.74
CA THR A 237 -2.50 10.27 7.64
C THR A 237 -1.62 11.50 7.85
N PRO A 238 -2.09 12.73 7.56
CA PRO A 238 -1.36 13.94 7.89
C PRO A 238 -1.01 14.01 9.38
N GLY A 239 0.24 14.39 9.69
CA GLY A 239 0.74 14.47 11.07
C GLY A 239 1.32 13.18 11.64
N LEU A 240 1.09 12.02 11.00
CA LEU A 240 1.80 10.77 11.31
C LEU A 240 3.16 10.79 10.60
N SER A 241 4.19 11.31 11.29
CA SER A 241 5.56 11.31 10.78
C SER A 241 6.21 9.93 10.92
N PRO A 242 7.32 9.65 10.20
CA PRO A 242 8.11 8.42 10.40
C PRO A 242 8.50 8.20 11.86
N GLN A 243 8.83 9.26 12.60
CA GLN A 243 9.17 9.18 14.02
C GLN A 243 7.99 8.73 14.88
N VAL A 244 6.77 9.23 14.60
CA VAL A 244 5.56 8.79 15.31
C VAL A 244 5.30 7.30 15.04
N GLY A 245 5.41 6.86 13.77
CA GLY A 245 5.29 5.44 13.42
C GLY A 245 6.32 4.56 14.11
N GLY A 246 7.57 5.02 14.15
CA GLY A 246 8.67 4.34 14.85
C GLY A 246 8.42 4.20 16.36
N ASN A 247 7.96 5.25 17.03
CA ASN A 247 7.66 5.22 18.46
C ASN A 247 6.50 4.25 18.77
N LEU A 248 5.44 4.27 17.97
CA LEU A 248 4.32 3.34 18.11
C LEU A 248 4.77 1.89 17.94
N LEU A 249 5.58 1.62 16.92
CA LEU A 249 6.09 0.27 16.65
C LEU A 249 7.08 -0.18 17.73
N ALA A 250 7.93 0.72 18.25
CA ALA A 250 8.83 0.43 19.36
C ALA A 250 8.07 0.03 20.63
N GLN A 251 7.00 0.75 20.97
CA GLN A 251 6.15 0.39 22.11
C GLN A 251 5.44 -0.96 21.88
N ALA A 252 4.88 -1.15 20.67
CA ALA A 252 4.20 -2.40 20.35
C ALA A 252 5.16 -3.61 20.41
N MET A 253 6.41 -3.45 19.96
CA MET A 253 7.41 -4.52 19.87
C MET A 253 8.32 -4.61 21.11
N ASP A 254 7.97 -3.91 22.20
CA ASP A 254 8.75 -3.96 23.45
C ASP A 254 8.97 -5.42 23.92
N GLY A 255 10.21 -5.75 24.27
CA GLY A 255 10.64 -7.10 24.65
C GLY A 255 10.95 -8.04 23.46
N GLN A 256 10.70 -7.63 22.20
CA GLN A 256 11.11 -8.38 21.02
C GLN A 256 12.50 -7.92 20.52
N ARG A 257 13.35 -8.89 20.16
CA ARG A 257 14.66 -8.59 19.56
C ARG A 257 14.45 -8.30 18.08
N GLY A 258 14.96 -7.15 17.62
CA GLY A 258 14.86 -6.75 16.22
C GLY A 258 15.27 -5.31 16.03
N GLU A 259 15.22 -4.86 14.80
CA GLU A 259 15.50 -3.47 14.42
C GLU A 259 14.24 -2.79 13.87
N ILE A 260 14.14 -1.50 14.12
CA ILE A 260 13.06 -0.67 13.58
C ILE A 260 13.67 0.31 12.58
N GLU A 261 13.13 0.29 11.39
CA GLU A 261 13.43 1.25 10.33
C GLU A 261 12.19 2.08 10.03
N THR A 262 12.37 3.38 9.82
CA THR A 262 11.29 4.32 9.52
C THR A 262 11.67 5.21 8.34
N GLY A 263 10.68 5.69 7.63
CA GLY A 263 10.92 6.61 6.53
C GLY A 263 9.64 7.11 5.87
N GLU A 264 9.82 7.97 4.89
CA GLU A 264 8.75 8.42 4.02
C GLU A 264 8.56 7.47 2.84
N MET A 265 7.31 7.27 2.44
CA MET A 265 6.98 6.64 1.18
C MET A 265 6.99 7.71 0.09
N LEU A 266 7.75 7.48 -0.97
CA LEU A 266 7.97 8.47 -2.01
C LEU A 266 7.40 8.00 -3.36
N LEU A 267 6.65 8.88 -4.01
CA LEU A 267 6.43 8.79 -5.44
C LEU A 267 7.65 9.33 -6.15
N THR A 268 8.19 8.58 -7.09
CA THR A 268 9.40 8.96 -7.84
C THR A 268 9.18 8.81 -9.34
N GLY A 269 9.93 9.57 -10.12
CA GLY A 269 9.94 9.57 -11.58
C GLY A 269 11.35 9.45 -12.16
N GLY A 270 11.60 10.13 -13.28
CA GLY A 270 12.94 10.27 -13.85
C GLY A 270 13.90 11.05 -12.93
N ALA A 271 15.20 11.08 -13.32
CA ALA A 271 16.25 11.70 -12.50
C ALA A 271 16.01 13.20 -12.19
N ASP A 272 15.31 13.90 -13.08
CA ASP A 272 15.04 15.34 -12.94
C ASP A 272 13.70 15.64 -12.23
N VAL A 273 12.97 14.61 -11.78
CA VAL A 273 11.69 14.77 -11.08
C VAL A 273 11.91 14.75 -9.58
N LEU A 274 11.48 15.80 -8.90
CA LEU A 274 11.54 15.87 -7.45
C LEU A 274 10.71 14.73 -6.81
N PRO A 275 11.29 13.93 -5.89
CA PRO A 275 10.53 12.94 -5.16
C PRO A 275 9.39 13.59 -4.37
N LEU A 276 8.21 13.00 -4.43
CA LEU A 276 7.01 13.52 -3.78
C LEU A 276 6.65 12.64 -2.57
N PRO A 277 6.69 13.15 -1.33
CA PRO A 277 6.24 12.42 -0.15
C PRO A 277 4.75 12.05 -0.27
N SER A 278 4.42 10.79 0.02
CA SER A 278 3.04 10.27 -0.12
C SER A 278 2.68 9.31 1.00
N GLY A 279 3.19 9.53 2.20
CA GLY A 279 2.95 8.74 3.39
C GLY A 279 4.22 8.35 4.11
N THR A 280 4.06 7.60 5.19
CA THR A 280 5.15 7.16 6.06
C THR A 280 5.10 5.66 6.29
N PHE A 281 6.24 5.07 6.63
CA PHE A 281 6.31 3.69 7.09
C PHE A 281 7.15 3.57 8.35
N ALA A 282 6.84 2.53 9.14
CA ALA A 282 7.70 1.97 10.17
C ALA A 282 7.68 0.45 10.02
N ARG A 283 8.84 -0.19 10.05
CA ARG A 283 8.95 -1.65 9.97
C ARG A 283 9.92 -2.16 11.02
N TRP A 284 9.47 -3.15 11.77
CA TRP A 284 10.30 -3.95 12.63
C TRP A 284 10.64 -5.25 11.90
N SER A 285 11.90 -5.65 11.98
CA SER A 285 12.31 -6.98 11.49
C SER A 285 13.23 -7.65 12.51
N GLN A 286 13.09 -8.97 12.62
CA GLN A 286 14.01 -9.75 13.45
C GLN A 286 15.41 -9.71 12.84
N LEU A 287 16.42 -9.45 13.67
CA LEU A 287 17.82 -9.58 13.25
C LEU A 287 18.08 -11.02 12.83
N THR A 288 18.37 -11.23 11.56
CA THR A 288 18.96 -12.49 11.08
C THR A 288 20.37 -12.57 11.63
N LYS A 289 20.65 -13.63 12.42
CA LYS A 289 22.01 -13.95 12.88
C LYS A 289 22.85 -14.48 11.72
#